data_b58026d3c8c0d01c43aee1b2a0365aa0
#
_entry.id   b58026d3c8c0d01c43aee1b2a0365aa0
#
_cell.length_a   1.000
_cell.length_b   1.000
_cell.length_c   1.000
_cell.angle_alpha   90.00
_cell.angle_beta   90.00
_cell.angle_gamma   90.00
#
_symmetry.space_group_name_H-M   'P 1'
#
loop_
_entity.id
_entity.type
_entity.pdbx_description
1 polymer ?
#
loop_
_entity_poly.entity_id
_entity_poly.type
_entity_poly.pdbx_seq_one_letter_code
_entity_poly.pdbx_strand_id
1 'polypeptide(L)'
;MLFRSYLYRAVDSRGQTIDFLLSAKRDAAAAKRFFRKAVTQPHTVRPRTITVDKNPAYPKAIVELKQAAVLWRACWLRQVKYLNNIVEQDHRRVKRLTRPGLGFGRFSTARRTLAGFEAMAMIRKGQVRNVGGDDTKAQTTFIAGLFPPAA
;
A
#
# COMPACT_ATOMS: atom_id res chain seq x y z
N MET A 1 20.96 15.74 -4.63
CA MET A 1 20.04 15.91 -3.51
C MET A 1 19.13 14.67 -3.44
N LEU A 2 19.28 13.85 -2.44
CA LEU A 2 18.47 12.64 -2.28
C LEU A 2 17.04 13.05 -1.95
N PHE A 3 16.12 12.70 -2.80
CA PHE A 3 14.70 12.98 -2.64
C PHE A 3 14.15 12.14 -1.48
N ARG A 4 13.69 12.78 -0.38
CA ARG A 4 13.01 12.11 0.72
C ARG A 4 11.54 11.88 0.36
N SER A 5 11.11 10.64 0.42
CA SER A 5 9.71 10.26 0.25
C SER A 5 9.32 9.18 1.26
N TYR A 6 8.03 9.11 1.54
CA TYR A 6 7.45 8.18 2.49
C TYR A 6 6.43 7.31 1.78
N LEU A 7 6.60 6.00 1.90
CA LEU A 7 5.68 5.03 1.37
C LEU A 7 4.71 4.57 2.46
N TYR A 8 3.46 4.95 2.31
CA TYR A 8 2.36 4.42 3.09
C TYR A 8 1.84 3.15 2.44
N ARG A 9 1.54 2.13 3.22
CA ARG A 9 1.01 0.84 2.74
C ARG A 9 -0.04 0.32 3.69
N ALA A 10 -1.10 -0.25 3.14
CA ALA A 10 -2.13 -0.98 3.86
C ALA A 10 -2.21 -2.42 3.36
N VAL A 11 -2.25 -3.34 4.30
CA VAL A 11 -2.49 -4.76 4.03
C VAL A 11 -3.60 -5.26 4.95
N ASP A 12 -4.31 -6.27 4.51
CA ASP A 12 -5.31 -6.95 5.33
C ASP A 12 -4.66 -7.96 6.31
N SER A 13 -5.47 -8.64 7.09
CA SER A 13 -5.02 -9.66 8.04
C SER A 13 -4.38 -10.88 7.38
N ARG A 14 -4.57 -11.08 6.07
CA ARG A 14 -3.98 -12.14 5.27
C ARG A 14 -2.71 -11.70 4.56
N GLY A 15 -2.29 -10.44 4.73
CA GLY A 15 -1.13 -9.87 4.06
C GLY A 15 -1.39 -9.44 2.61
N GLN A 16 -2.65 -9.42 2.17
CA GLN A 16 -3.00 -8.92 0.84
C GLN A 16 -2.90 -7.39 0.82
N THR A 17 -2.39 -6.84 -0.27
CA THR A 17 -2.27 -5.40 -0.45
C THR A 17 -3.66 -4.79 -0.65
N ILE A 18 -4.03 -3.84 0.21
CA ILE A 18 -5.24 -3.03 0.06
C ILE A 18 -4.91 -1.82 -0.81
N ASP A 19 -3.94 -1.03 -0.40
CA ASP A 19 -3.51 0.15 -1.15
C ASP A 19 -2.14 0.65 -0.68
N PHE A 20 -1.56 1.58 -1.44
CA PHE A 20 -0.31 2.27 -1.12
C PHE A 20 -0.35 3.72 -1.59
N LEU A 21 0.45 4.57 -0.97
CA LEU A 21 0.62 5.97 -1.33
C LEU A 21 2.06 6.40 -1.10
N LEU A 22 2.71 6.94 -2.13
CA LEU A 22 3.97 7.65 -2.00
C LEU A 22 3.69 9.13 -1.72
N SER A 23 4.28 9.67 -0.65
CA SER A 23 4.13 11.07 -0.25
C SER A 23 5.49 11.71 0.00
N ALA A 24 5.63 12.98 -0.37
CA ALA A 24 6.81 13.77 -0.03
C ALA A 24 6.86 14.17 1.46
N LYS A 25 5.71 14.13 2.15
CA LYS A 25 5.58 14.48 3.57
C LYS A 25 5.05 13.32 4.37
N ARG A 26 5.45 13.25 5.65
CA ARG A 26 4.94 12.30 6.64
C ARG A 26 4.19 13.05 7.73
N ASP A 27 3.06 13.61 7.38
CA ASP A 27 2.22 14.41 8.26
C ASP A 27 0.77 13.87 8.34
N ALA A 28 -0.06 14.51 9.15
CA ALA A 28 -1.46 14.11 9.32
C ALA A 28 -2.25 14.23 8.01
N ALA A 29 -1.94 15.21 7.16
CA ALA A 29 -2.61 15.39 5.88
C ALA A 29 -2.29 14.24 4.90
N ALA A 30 -1.03 13.81 4.86
CA ALA A 30 -0.63 12.66 4.05
C ALA A 30 -1.27 11.36 4.57
N ALA A 31 -1.28 11.16 5.90
CA ALA A 31 -1.93 10.03 6.53
C ALA A 31 -3.45 10.01 6.23
N LYS A 32 -4.12 11.15 6.33
CA LYS A 32 -5.55 11.30 6.00
C LYS A 32 -5.84 10.95 4.55
N ARG A 33 -5.04 11.44 3.59
CA ARG A 33 -5.18 11.09 2.18
C ARG A 33 -5.01 9.60 1.96
N PHE A 34 -4.01 8.99 2.60
CA PHE A 34 -3.75 7.56 2.49
C PHE A 34 -4.91 6.73 3.04
N PHE A 35 -5.36 6.98 4.26
CA PHE A 35 -6.49 6.24 4.83
C PHE A 35 -7.76 6.42 4.02
N ARG A 36 -8.08 7.66 3.58
CA ARG A 36 -9.22 7.89 2.70
C ARG A 36 -9.12 7.01 1.45
N LYS A 37 -7.97 7.06 0.77
CA LYS A 37 -7.74 6.24 -0.42
C LYS A 37 -7.95 4.76 -0.13
N ALA A 38 -7.37 4.21 0.93
CA ALA A 38 -7.45 2.80 1.27
C ALA A 38 -8.88 2.34 1.63
N VAL A 39 -9.64 3.13 2.39
CA VAL A 39 -10.99 2.73 2.85
C VAL A 39 -12.09 2.97 1.82
N THR A 40 -11.84 3.80 0.80
CA THR A 40 -12.82 4.08 -0.27
C THR A 40 -12.64 3.19 -1.50
N GLN A 41 -11.65 2.29 -1.51
CA GLN A 41 -11.50 1.34 -2.61
C GLN A 41 -12.71 0.40 -2.70
N PRO A 42 -13.19 0.08 -3.91
CA PRO A 42 -14.37 -0.78 -4.10
C PRO A 42 -14.22 -2.18 -3.49
N HIS A 43 -12.98 -2.68 -3.38
CA HIS A 43 -12.65 -3.99 -2.82
C HIS A 43 -12.41 -3.97 -1.32
N THR A 44 -12.43 -2.79 -0.67
CA THR A 44 -12.15 -2.67 0.76
C THR A 44 -13.43 -2.85 1.56
N VAL A 45 -13.45 -3.86 2.41
CA VAL A 45 -14.48 -4.02 3.45
C VAL A 45 -14.22 -3.02 4.56
N ARG A 46 -15.28 -2.46 5.16
CA ARG A 46 -15.17 -1.51 6.27
C ARG A 46 -14.34 -2.10 7.41
N PRO A 47 -13.20 -1.52 7.76
CA PRO A 47 -12.34 -2.08 8.80
C PRO A 47 -12.97 -1.88 10.18
N ARG A 48 -12.98 -2.92 11.00
CA ARG A 48 -13.32 -2.83 12.43
C ARG A 48 -12.17 -2.25 13.24
N THR A 49 -10.94 -2.58 12.84
CA THR A 49 -9.72 -2.14 13.52
C THR A 49 -8.68 -1.78 12.48
N ILE A 50 -8.03 -0.65 12.68
CA ILE A 50 -6.85 -0.23 11.93
C ILE A 50 -5.67 -0.28 12.89
N THR A 51 -4.66 -1.06 12.55
CA THR A 51 -3.43 -1.18 13.34
C THR A 51 -2.33 -0.38 12.66
N VAL A 52 -1.68 0.50 13.41
CA VAL A 52 -0.60 1.39 12.94
C VAL A 52 0.53 1.44 13.95
N ASP A 53 1.69 1.98 13.54
CA ASP A 53 2.75 2.33 14.46
C ASP A 53 2.34 3.53 15.35
N LYS A 54 3.22 3.92 16.29
CA LYS A 54 2.96 5.02 17.23
C LYS A 54 3.20 6.42 16.64
N ASN A 55 3.14 6.60 15.32
CA ASN A 55 3.27 7.91 14.72
C ASN A 55 2.09 8.82 15.12
N PRO A 56 2.34 10.03 15.67
CA PRO A 56 1.29 10.93 16.15
C PRO A 56 0.39 11.49 15.02
N ALA A 57 0.79 11.37 13.77
CA ALA A 57 -0.03 11.77 12.62
C ALA A 57 -1.28 10.91 12.44
N TYR A 58 -1.25 9.65 12.84
CA TYR A 58 -2.36 8.72 12.61
C TYR A 58 -3.61 8.99 13.46
N PRO A 59 -3.52 9.21 14.79
CA PRO A 59 -4.72 9.50 15.59
C PRO A 59 -5.47 10.72 15.06
N LYS A 60 -4.78 11.80 14.73
CA LYS A 60 -5.38 13.01 14.16
C LYS A 60 -6.09 12.73 12.84
N ALA A 61 -5.44 12.03 11.93
CA ALA A 61 -6.02 11.66 10.64
C ALA A 61 -7.28 10.80 10.79
N ILE A 62 -7.28 9.84 11.71
CA ILE A 62 -8.43 8.96 11.97
C ILE A 62 -9.61 9.73 12.56
N VAL A 63 -9.37 10.65 13.51
CA VAL A 63 -10.42 11.50 14.08
C VAL A 63 -11.09 12.32 12.98
N GLU A 64 -10.31 13.00 12.14
CA GLU A 64 -10.83 13.80 11.05
C GLU A 64 -11.63 12.98 10.02
N LEU A 65 -11.20 11.75 9.72
CA LEU A 65 -11.93 10.86 8.80
C LEU A 65 -13.25 10.35 9.39
N LYS A 66 -13.30 10.13 10.69
CA LYS A 66 -14.55 9.77 11.40
C LYS A 66 -15.52 10.96 11.43
N GLN A 67 -15.03 12.17 11.66
CA GLN A 67 -15.85 13.40 11.62
C GLN A 67 -16.40 13.65 10.21
N ALA A 68 -15.62 13.37 9.18
CA ALA A 68 -16.02 13.49 7.78
C ALA A 68 -16.90 12.30 7.28
N ALA A 69 -17.29 11.37 8.16
CA ALA A 69 -18.05 10.16 7.84
C ALA A 69 -17.42 9.25 6.76
N VAL A 70 -16.13 9.42 6.48
CA VAL A 70 -15.37 8.56 5.57
C VAL A 70 -15.01 7.25 6.23
N LEU A 71 -14.69 7.30 7.52
CA LEU A 71 -14.40 6.13 8.33
C LEU A 71 -15.51 5.93 9.36
N TRP A 72 -15.90 4.66 9.54
CA TRP A 72 -16.91 4.31 10.53
C TRP A 72 -16.50 4.72 11.95
N ARG A 73 -17.43 5.33 12.71
CA ARG A 73 -17.14 5.87 14.05
C ARG A 73 -16.66 4.81 15.03
N ALA A 74 -17.19 3.57 14.94
CA ALA A 74 -16.78 2.47 15.79
C ALA A 74 -15.51 1.74 15.33
N CYS A 75 -14.83 2.19 14.25
CA CYS A 75 -13.54 1.65 13.88
C CYS A 75 -12.50 1.96 14.95
N TRP A 76 -11.82 0.93 15.44
CA TRP A 76 -10.77 1.06 16.45
C TRP A 76 -9.42 1.38 15.81
N LEU A 77 -8.72 2.39 16.37
CA LEU A 77 -7.32 2.63 16.07
C LEU A 77 -6.46 1.93 17.12
N ARG A 78 -5.69 0.95 16.71
CA ARG A 78 -4.72 0.26 17.56
C ARG A 78 -3.31 0.70 17.20
N GLN A 79 -2.64 1.38 18.13
CA GLN A 79 -1.26 1.82 17.97
C GLN A 79 -0.32 0.85 18.68
N VAL A 80 0.55 0.19 17.93
CA VAL A 80 1.47 -0.82 18.47
C VAL A 80 2.87 -0.65 17.88
N LYS A 81 3.86 -0.61 18.76
CA LYS A 81 5.25 -0.35 18.36
C LYS A 81 5.86 -1.49 17.51
N TYR A 82 5.44 -2.74 17.71
CA TYR A 82 6.10 -3.94 17.14
C TYR A 82 5.17 -4.93 16.44
N LEU A 83 3.90 -4.64 16.25
CA LEU A 83 2.91 -5.60 15.71
C LEU A 83 2.61 -5.45 14.22
N ASN A 84 3.48 -4.79 13.46
CA ASN A 84 3.30 -4.66 12.03
C ASN A 84 4.15 -5.67 11.24
N ASN A 85 4.37 -6.87 11.78
CA ASN A 85 5.20 -7.88 11.13
C ASN A 85 4.76 -8.16 9.68
N ILE A 86 3.45 -8.21 9.42
CA ILE A 86 2.91 -8.44 8.05
C ILE A 86 3.26 -7.26 7.14
N VAL A 87 3.00 -6.02 7.59
CA VAL A 87 3.34 -4.80 6.83
C VAL A 87 4.84 -4.64 6.69
N GLU A 88 5.62 -4.94 7.74
CA GLU A 88 7.08 -4.85 7.69
C GLU A 88 7.71 -5.86 6.74
N GLN A 89 7.22 -7.11 6.71
CA GLN A 89 7.69 -8.11 5.76
C GLN A 89 7.42 -7.67 4.33
N ASP A 90 6.23 -7.16 4.08
CA ASP A 90 5.84 -6.63 2.78
C ASP A 90 6.69 -5.40 2.39
N HIS A 91 6.99 -4.53 3.36
CA HIS A 91 7.87 -3.35 3.19
C HIS A 91 9.33 -3.75 2.90
N ARG A 92 9.84 -4.80 3.53
CA ARG A 92 11.18 -5.35 3.26
C ARG A 92 11.32 -5.80 1.82
N ARG A 93 10.26 -6.37 1.25
CA ARG A 93 10.23 -6.78 -0.15
C ARG A 93 10.43 -5.59 -1.08
N VAL A 94 9.68 -4.49 -0.88
CA VAL A 94 9.84 -3.26 -1.67
C VAL A 94 11.24 -2.68 -1.50
N LYS A 95 11.74 -2.60 -0.27
CA LYS A 95 13.12 -2.14 0.02
C LYS A 95 14.18 -2.97 -0.69
N ARG A 96 14.00 -4.30 -0.75
CA ARG A 96 14.93 -5.20 -1.44
C ARG A 96 14.99 -4.93 -2.94
N LEU A 97 13.85 -4.58 -3.55
CA LEU A 97 13.76 -4.25 -4.98
C LEU A 97 14.31 -2.84 -5.29
N THR A 98 14.23 -1.90 -4.35
CA THR A 98 14.68 -0.53 -4.56
C THR A 98 16.15 -0.29 -4.19
N ARG A 99 16.74 -1.11 -3.29
CA ARG A 99 18.12 -0.98 -2.84
C ARG A 99 19.16 -1.00 -3.95
N PRO A 100 19.13 -1.91 -4.94
CA PRO A 100 20.13 -1.97 -6.00
C PRO A 100 20.18 -0.71 -6.87
N GLY A 101 19.06 0.03 -6.97
CA GLY A 101 18.96 1.25 -7.75
C GLY A 101 19.41 2.52 -7.02
N LEU A 102 20.02 2.42 -5.83
CA LEU A 102 20.46 3.56 -5.00
C LEU A 102 19.36 4.60 -4.71
N GLY A 103 18.09 4.21 -4.86
CA GLY A 103 16.94 5.10 -4.69
C GLY A 103 16.46 5.73 -5.99
N PHE A 104 15.66 6.77 -5.87
CA PHE A 104 15.03 7.43 -7.02
C PHE A 104 15.47 8.89 -7.10
N GLY A 105 15.83 9.34 -8.29
CA GLY A 105 16.21 10.74 -8.54
C GLY A 105 15.01 11.70 -8.58
N ARG A 106 13.81 11.20 -8.92
CA ARG A 106 12.59 12.02 -9.06
C ARG A 106 11.37 11.31 -8.45
N PHE A 107 10.47 12.11 -7.89
CA PHE A 107 9.21 11.62 -7.30
C PHE A 107 8.32 10.88 -8.31
N SER A 108 8.19 11.41 -9.51
CA SER A 108 7.39 10.79 -10.57
C SER A 108 7.91 9.41 -10.97
N THR A 109 9.22 9.26 -11.07
CA THR A 109 9.87 7.96 -11.36
C THR A 109 9.66 6.99 -10.20
N ALA A 110 9.90 7.42 -8.97
CA ALA A 110 9.64 6.63 -7.77
C ALA A 110 8.19 6.12 -7.72
N ARG A 111 7.23 7.00 -7.97
CA ARG A 111 5.81 6.65 -7.96
C ARG A 111 5.46 5.58 -9.00
N ARG A 112 5.96 5.73 -10.23
CA ARG A 112 5.70 4.76 -11.31
C ARG A 112 6.32 3.40 -11.02
N THR A 113 7.58 3.38 -10.60
CA THR A 113 8.31 2.13 -10.31
C THR A 113 7.68 1.40 -9.11
N LEU A 114 7.34 2.13 -8.04
CA LEU A 114 6.68 1.53 -6.88
C LEU A 114 5.28 1.00 -7.23
N ALA A 115 4.52 1.70 -8.08
CA ALA A 115 3.24 1.20 -8.57
C ALA A 115 3.41 -0.13 -9.34
N GLY A 116 4.43 -0.24 -10.17
CA GLY A 116 4.79 -1.50 -10.85
C GLY A 116 5.14 -2.63 -9.87
N PHE A 117 5.96 -2.34 -8.86
CA PHE A 117 6.31 -3.33 -7.83
C PHE A 117 5.10 -3.80 -7.03
N GLU A 118 4.17 -2.89 -6.69
CA GLU A 118 2.93 -3.25 -6.00
C GLU A 118 2.01 -4.08 -6.89
N ALA A 119 1.84 -3.71 -8.16
CA ALA A 119 1.06 -4.49 -9.11
C ALA A 119 1.60 -5.92 -9.25
N MET A 120 2.91 -6.08 -9.41
CA MET A 120 3.56 -7.38 -9.46
C MET A 120 3.42 -8.17 -8.14
N ALA A 121 3.45 -7.47 -7.01
CA ALA A 121 3.22 -8.10 -5.70
C ALA A 121 1.78 -8.62 -5.58
N MET A 122 0.80 -7.85 -6.04
CA MET A 122 -0.62 -8.25 -6.05
C MET A 122 -0.87 -9.46 -6.95
N ILE A 123 -0.27 -9.51 -8.13
CA ILE A 123 -0.35 -10.67 -9.04
C ILE A 123 0.18 -11.92 -8.33
N ARG A 124 1.37 -11.83 -7.72
CA ARG A 124 1.99 -12.95 -6.99
C ARG A 124 1.22 -13.38 -5.75
N LYS A 125 0.46 -12.50 -5.14
CA LYS A 125 -0.44 -12.80 -4.01
C LYS A 125 -1.78 -13.40 -4.44
N GLY A 126 -2.01 -13.59 -5.74
CA GLY A 126 -3.29 -14.09 -6.29
C GLY A 126 -4.44 -13.11 -6.13
N GLN A 127 -4.17 -11.80 -6.12
CA GLN A 127 -5.20 -10.76 -6.00
C GLN A 127 -5.84 -10.38 -7.35
N VAL A 128 -5.44 -11.04 -8.42
CA VAL A 128 -6.03 -10.87 -9.76
C VAL A 128 -7.11 -11.92 -9.94
N ARG A 129 -8.26 -11.51 -10.47
CA ARG A 129 -9.39 -12.42 -10.74
C ARG A 129 -8.93 -13.54 -11.68
N ASN A 130 -9.23 -14.78 -11.32
CA ASN A 130 -8.90 -16.01 -12.07
C ASN A 130 -7.40 -16.27 -12.27
N VAL A 131 -6.53 -15.63 -11.49
CA VAL A 131 -5.08 -15.87 -11.50
C VAL A 131 -4.61 -16.20 -10.10
N GLY A 132 -4.31 -17.47 -9.84
CA GLY A 132 -3.84 -17.93 -8.53
C GLY A 132 -2.44 -17.43 -8.16
N GLY A 133 -2.18 -17.30 -6.86
CA GLY A 133 -0.87 -16.86 -6.35
C GLY A 133 0.25 -17.90 -6.58
N ASP A 134 -0.11 -19.14 -6.74
CA ASP A 134 0.75 -20.30 -7.00
C ASP A 134 0.78 -20.72 -8.49
N ASP A 135 -0.12 -20.16 -9.32
CA ASP A 135 -0.21 -20.46 -10.76
C ASP A 135 0.68 -19.52 -11.58
N THR A 136 1.97 -19.87 -11.66
CA THR A 136 2.96 -19.11 -12.43
C THR A 136 2.62 -18.99 -13.91
N LYS A 137 1.98 -20.02 -14.50
CA LYS A 137 1.60 -20.01 -15.92
C LYS A 137 0.49 -19.00 -16.19
N ALA A 138 -0.58 -19.02 -15.39
CA ALA A 138 -1.65 -18.03 -15.49
C ALA A 138 -1.15 -16.60 -15.23
N GLN A 139 -0.24 -16.40 -14.27
CA GLN A 139 0.40 -15.13 -14.01
C GLN A 139 1.20 -14.62 -15.22
N THR A 140 2.00 -15.48 -15.83
CA THR A 140 2.81 -15.13 -17.01
C THR A 140 1.90 -14.74 -18.19
N THR A 141 0.85 -15.54 -18.44
CA THR A 141 -0.13 -15.24 -19.49
C THR A 141 -0.84 -13.92 -19.26
N PHE A 142 -1.26 -13.66 -18.02
CA PHE A 142 -1.88 -12.39 -17.64
C PHE A 142 -0.94 -11.20 -17.86
N ILE A 143 0.32 -11.30 -17.41
CA ILE A 143 1.31 -10.24 -17.58
C ILE A 143 1.58 -9.99 -19.08
N ALA A 144 1.75 -11.04 -19.89
CA ALA A 144 1.96 -10.91 -21.32
C ALA A 144 0.78 -10.19 -22.01
N GLY A 145 -0.44 -10.43 -21.57
CA GLY A 145 -1.64 -9.75 -22.07
C GLY A 145 -1.69 -8.24 -21.74
N LEU A 146 -0.97 -7.78 -20.70
CA LEU A 146 -0.87 -6.36 -20.38
C LEU A 146 0.07 -5.58 -21.32
N PHE A 147 0.95 -6.29 -22.01
CA PHE A 147 1.95 -5.72 -22.92
C PHE A 147 1.81 -6.41 -24.29
N PRO A 148 0.79 -6.09 -25.09
CA PRO A 148 0.66 -6.66 -26.41
C PRO A 148 1.88 -6.28 -27.25
N PRO A 149 2.34 -7.19 -28.15
CA PRO A 149 3.47 -6.88 -29.04
C PRO A 149 3.14 -5.61 -29.82
N ALA A 150 4.13 -4.73 -29.96
CA ALA A 150 3.99 -3.57 -30.83
C ALA A 150 3.70 -4.06 -32.25
N ALA A 151 2.67 -3.51 -32.85
CA ALA A 151 2.30 -3.77 -34.22
C ALA A 151 3.35 -3.24 -35.19
#